data_016878145ea4415c75d80707a0cafcf8
#
_entry.id   016878145ea4415c75d80707a0cafcf8
#
_cell.length_a   1.000
_cell.length_b   1.000
_cell.length_c   1.000
_cell.angle_alpha   90.00
_cell.angle_beta   90.00
_cell.angle_gamma   90.00
#
_symmetry.space_group_name_H-M   'P 1'
#
loop_
_entity.id
_entity.type
_entity.pdbx_description
1 polymer ?
#
loop_
_entity_poly.entity_id
_entity_poly.type
_entity_poly.pdbx_seq_one_letter_code
_entity_poly.pdbx_strand_id
1 'polypeptide(L)'
;MAGTIYCLPNLIADGTLEAAIPPAVRTRAADIRLFFVEAAKNARAYLKLLGHPGPISELRIEEIGHDPDPALIDRWLEPVLAGEDAAIVSESGCPGIADPGAQIVARAQELGLRVVPWVGPSSILMTLMASGLDGQRFRFLGYLPVHADERAAALKDLETQSR
;
A
#
# COMPACT_ATOMS: atom_id res chain seq x y z
N MET A 1 -21.82 13.34 -1.88
CA MET A 1 -21.27 12.26 -1.01
C MET A 1 -19.76 12.32 -1.18
N ALA A 2 -18.99 12.06 -0.12
CA ALA A 2 -17.55 11.97 -0.24
C ALA A 2 -17.16 10.78 -1.13
N GLY A 3 -15.98 10.85 -1.75
CA GLY A 3 -15.39 9.76 -2.51
C GLY A 3 -14.87 8.64 -1.63
N THR A 4 -14.29 7.63 -2.26
CA THR A 4 -13.74 6.43 -1.61
C THR A 4 -12.23 6.36 -1.86
N ILE A 5 -11.48 5.95 -0.87
CA ILE A 5 -10.06 5.64 -0.99
C ILE A 5 -9.90 4.13 -1.15
N TYR A 6 -9.27 3.71 -2.23
CA TYR A 6 -8.97 2.32 -2.51
C TYR A 6 -7.51 2.01 -2.23
N CYS A 7 -7.22 0.96 -1.46
CA CYS A 7 -5.86 0.45 -1.34
C CYS A 7 -5.58 -0.47 -2.53
N LEU A 8 -4.93 0.07 -3.56
CA LEU A 8 -4.58 -0.66 -4.78
C LEU A 8 -3.26 -1.40 -4.58
N PRO A 9 -3.26 -2.74 -4.49
CA PRO A 9 -2.04 -3.50 -4.28
C PRO A 9 -1.11 -3.43 -5.49
N ASN A 10 0.20 -3.48 -5.23
CA ASN A 10 1.24 -3.54 -6.23
C ASN A 10 1.88 -4.95 -6.27
N LEU A 11 2.65 -5.23 -7.31
CA LEU A 11 3.40 -6.48 -7.44
C LEU A 11 4.52 -6.54 -6.41
N ILE A 12 4.86 -7.75 -5.96
CA ILE A 12 6.04 -8.04 -5.15
C ILE A 12 7.15 -8.72 -5.97
N ALA A 13 6.86 -9.11 -7.22
CA ALA A 13 7.82 -9.66 -8.15
C ALA A 13 7.41 -9.31 -9.59
N ASP A 14 8.40 -9.06 -10.44
CA ASP A 14 8.17 -8.79 -11.85
C ASP A 14 7.52 -9.97 -12.57
N GLY A 15 6.72 -9.67 -13.58
CA GLY A 15 6.06 -10.69 -14.41
C GLY A 15 4.90 -11.45 -13.74
N THR A 16 4.48 -11.06 -12.55
CA THR A 16 3.44 -11.77 -11.78
C THR A 16 2.05 -11.13 -11.86
N LEU A 17 1.84 -10.16 -12.75
CA LEU A 17 0.59 -9.38 -12.82
C LEU A 17 -0.66 -10.26 -12.88
N GLU A 18 -0.69 -11.21 -13.80
CA GLU A 18 -1.86 -12.08 -14.01
C GLU A 18 -2.13 -13.03 -12.85
N ALA A 19 -1.09 -13.41 -12.11
CA ALA A 19 -1.21 -14.29 -10.96
C ALA A 19 -1.53 -13.53 -9.66
N ALA A 20 -1.09 -12.28 -9.55
CA ALA A 20 -1.11 -11.52 -8.29
C ALA A 20 -2.24 -10.49 -8.19
N ILE A 21 -2.65 -9.89 -9.31
CA ILE A 21 -3.67 -8.83 -9.32
C ILE A 21 -4.91 -9.30 -10.08
N PRO A 22 -6.03 -9.54 -9.38
CA PRO A 22 -7.26 -9.99 -10.01
C PRO A 22 -7.73 -9.05 -11.14
N PRO A 23 -8.29 -9.56 -12.24
CA PRO A 23 -8.83 -8.75 -13.32
C PRO A 23 -9.85 -7.70 -12.87
N ALA A 24 -10.69 -8.05 -11.88
CA ALA A 24 -11.66 -7.12 -11.31
C ALA A 24 -11.01 -5.90 -10.61
N VAL A 25 -9.84 -6.06 -10.01
CA VAL A 25 -9.06 -4.96 -9.42
C VAL A 25 -8.55 -4.05 -10.53
N ARG A 26 -7.97 -4.63 -11.59
CA ARG A 26 -7.49 -3.88 -12.76
C ARG A 26 -8.60 -3.07 -13.43
N THR A 27 -9.78 -3.68 -13.62
CA THR A 27 -10.94 -3.00 -14.20
C THR A 27 -11.38 -1.81 -13.36
N ARG A 28 -11.44 -1.97 -12.03
CA ARG A 28 -11.81 -0.87 -11.13
C ARG A 28 -10.75 0.22 -11.04
N ALA A 29 -9.47 -0.15 -11.08
CA ALA A 29 -8.38 0.82 -11.07
C ALA A 29 -8.41 1.74 -12.31
N ALA A 30 -8.97 1.27 -13.41
CA ALA A 30 -9.11 2.04 -14.66
C ALA A 30 -9.99 3.30 -14.52
N ASP A 31 -10.89 3.34 -13.54
CA ASP A 31 -11.79 4.48 -13.30
C ASP A 31 -11.17 5.53 -12.37
N ILE A 32 -10.08 5.21 -11.67
CA ILE A 32 -9.44 6.10 -10.71
C ILE A 32 -8.56 7.12 -11.44
N ARG A 33 -8.64 8.38 -11.02
CA ARG A 33 -7.86 9.49 -11.60
C ARG A 33 -6.89 10.14 -10.61
N LEU A 34 -7.12 9.95 -9.30
CA LEU A 34 -6.27 10.46 -8.22
C LEU A 34 -5.54 9.31 -7.53
N PHE A 35 -4.22 9.43 -7.43
CA PHE A 35 -3.38 8.42 -6.80
C PHE A 35 -2.45 9.05 -5.77
N PHE A 36 -2.39 8.46 -4.57
CA PHE A 36 -1.41 8.76 -3.53
C PHE A 36 -0.32 7.68 -3.59
N VAL A 37 0.91 8.09 -3.82
CA VAL A 37 2.00 7.16 -4.14
C VAL A 37 3.28 7.52 -3.43
N GLU A 38 4.11 6.54 -3.09
CA GLU A 38 5.41 6.80 -2.49
C GLU A 38 6.36 7.46 -3.50
N ALA A 39 6.46 6.91 -4.72
CA ALA A 39 7.26 7.46 -5.81
C ALA A 39 6.48 7.51 -7.13
N ALA A 40 6.28 8.71 -7.67
CA ALA A 40 5.47 8.94 -8.87
C ALA A 40 6.01 8.22 -10.11
N LYS A 41 7.33 8.08 -10.25
CA LYS A 41 7.95 7.36 -11.38
C LYS A 41 7.53 5.89 -11.41
N ASN A 42 7.62 5.21 -10.27
CA ASN A 42 7.30 3.79 -10.14
C ASN A 42 5.79 3.55 -10.29
N ALA A 43 4.98 4.42 -9.68
CA ALA A 43 3.53 4.36 -9.80
C ALA A 43 3.06 4.50 -11.26
N ARG A 44 3.63 5.44 -12.02
CA ARG A 44 3.30 5.58 -13.46
C ARG A 44 3.64 4.32 -14.26
N ALA A 45 4.79 3.70 -13.98
CA ALA A 45 5.17 2.45 -14.63
C ALA A 45 4.18 1.32 -14.28
N TYR A 46 3.79 1.21 -13.02
CA TYR A 46 2.83 0.22 -12.56
C TYR A 46 1.43 0.43 -13.16
N LEU A 47 0.91 1.66 -13.17
CA LEU A 47 -0.40 1.97 -13.78
C LEU A 47 -0.42 1.65 -15.28
N LYS A 48 0.69 1.89 -15.98
CA LYS A 48 0.84 1.47 -17.37
C LYS A 48 0.82 -0.06 -17.51
N LEU A 49 1.49 -0.77 -16.62
CA LEU A 49 1.51 -2.24 -16.60
C LEU A 49 0.13 -2.83 -16.31
N LEU A 50 -0.65 -2.20 -15.41
CA LEU A 50 -2.05 -2.57 -15.12
C LEU A 50 -2.97 -2.42 -16.33
N GLY A 51 -2.55 -1.66 -17.35
CA GLY A 51 -3.38 -1.34 -18.51
C GLY A 51 -4.37 -0.21 -18.23
N HIS A 52 -4.00 0.76 -17.37
CA HIS A 52 -4.85 1.92 -17.11
C HIS A 52 -5.18 2.63 -18.43
N PRO A 53 -6.48 2.88 -18.74
CA PRO A 53 -6.88 3.50 -20.00
C PRO A 53 -6.52 4.99 -20.00
N GLY A 54 -6.11 5.49 -21.15
CA GLY A 54 -5.79 6.90 -21.37
C GLY A 54 -4.35 7.26 -20.96
N PRO A 55 -4.00 8.52 -21.19
CA PRO A 55 -2.64 9.00 -20.93
C PRO A 55 -2.34 9.02 -19.43
N ILE A 56 -1.28 8.33 -19.01
CA ILE A 56 -0.80 8.34 -17.62
C ILE A 56 -0.39 9.77 -17.18
N SER A 57 -0.02 10.63 -18.14
CA SER A 57 0.32 12.03 -17.89
C SER A 57 -0.86 12.90 -17.44
N GLU A 58 -2.10 12.46 -17.68
CA GLU A 58 -3.31 13.18 -17.27
C GLU A 58 -3.82 12.74 -15.88
N LEU A 59 -3.24 11.70 -15.30
CA LEU A 59 -3.56 11.26 -13.96
C LEU A 59 -2.98 12.21 -12.92
N ARG A 60 -3.77 12.52 -11.90
CA ARG A 60 -3.29 13.25 -10.74
C ARG A 60 -2.57 12.30 -9.79
N ILE A 61 -1.26 12.40 -9.75
CA ILE A 61 -0.39 11.56 -8.92
C ILE A 61 0.26 12.46 -7.87
N GLU A 62 -0.23 12.33 -6.64
CA GLU A 62 0.31 13.01 -5.46
C GLU A 62 1.41 12.13 -4.86
N GLU A 63 2.65 12.58 -4.96
CA GLU A 63 3.78 11.89 -4.36
C GLU A 63 3.84 12.23 -2.87
N ILE A 64 3.46 11.27 -2.04
CA ILE A 64 3.46 11.42 -0.58
C ILE A 64 4.84 11.15 0.04
N GLY A 65 5.76 10.56 -0.75
CA GLY A 65 7.11 10.22 -0.29
C GLY A 65 7.14 9.06 0.70
N HIS A 66 8.31 8.84 1.27
CA HIS A 66 8.53 7.78 2.27
C HIS A 66 8.06 8.20 3.68
N ASP A 67 8.12 9.50 3.98
CA ASP A 67 7.65 10.09 5.24
C ASP A 67 6.71 11.26 4.92
N PRO A 68 5.40 10.99 4.78
CA PRO A 68 4.42 12.00 4.40
C PRO A 68 4.38 13.15 5.40
N ASP A 69 4.41 14.38 4.90
CA ASP A 69 4.23 15.58 5.73
C ASP A 69 2.79 15.62 6.26
N PRO A 70 2.57 15.49 7.58
CA PRO A 70 1.23 15.52 8.16
C PRO A 70 0.44 16.79 7.81
N ALA A 71 1.13 17.92 7.59
CA ALA A 71 0.50 19.18 7.22
C ALA A 71 -0.09 19.17 5.79
N LEU A 72 0.36 18.26 4.94
CA LEU A 72 -0.13 18.11 3.55
C LEU A 72 -1.25 17.08 3.41
N ILE A 73 -1.40 16.16 4.37
CA ILE A 73 -2.37 15.06 4.27
C ILE A 73 -3.79 15.57 4.09
N ASP A 74 -4.21 16.57 4.86
CA ASP A 74 -5.55 17.13 4.74
C ASP A 74 -5.79 17.71 3.35
N ARG A 75 -4.81 18.44 2.80
CA ARG A 75 -4.88 18.99 1.44
C ARG A 75 -4.99 17.89 0.38
N TRP A 76 -4.25 16.81 0.53
CA TRP A 76 -4.34 15.67 -0.40
C TRP A 76 -5.72 15.00 -0.34
N LEU A 77 -6.37 15.00 0.82
CA LEU A 77 -7.70 14.40 1.01
C LEU A 77 -8.87 15.32 0.64
N GLU A 78 -8.65 16.64 0.44
CA GLU A 78 -9.70 17.59 0.03
C GLU A 78 -10.53 17.12 -1.17
N PRO A 79 -9.92 16.58 -2.27
CA PRO A 79 -10.69 16.11 -3.42
C PRO A 79 -11.56 14.90 -3.09
N VAL A 80 -11.09 14.03 -2.18
CA VAL A 80 -11.87 12.87 -1.76
C VAL A 80 -13.07 13.32 -0.92
N LEU A 81 -12.89 14.31 -0.04
CA LEU A 81 -13.98 14.92 0.69
C LEU A 81 -15.01 15.59 -0.25
N ALA A 82 -14.52 16.13 -1.37
CA ALA A 82 -15.38 16.73 -2.41
C ALA A 82 -16.09 15.69 -3.31
N GLY A 83 -15.81 14.40 -3.18
CA GLY A 83 -16.51 13.33 -3.89
C GLY A 83 -15.67 12.59 -4.94
N GLU A 84 -14.37 12.87 -5.08
CA GLU A 84 -13.51 12.18 -6.01
C GLU A 84 -12.95 10.88 -5.39
N ASP A 85 -13.04 9.79 -6.13
CA ASP A 85 -12.41 8.54 -5.73
C ASP A 85 -10.89 8.59 -5.92
N ALA A 86 -10.14 8.01 -4.99
CA ALA A 86 -8.69 7.96 -5.03
C ALA A 86 -8.17 6.55 -4.77
N ALA A 87 -6.92 6.27 -5.17
CA ALA A 87 -6.23 5.05 -4.78
C ALA A 87 -4.88 5.35 -4.13
N ILE A 88 -4.54 4.57 -3.10
CA ILE A 88 -3.20 4.50 -2.53
C ILE A 88 -2.46 3.35 -3.21
N VAL A 89 -1.23 3.58 -3.67
CA VAL A 89 -0.37 2.57 -4.30
C VAL A 89 0.97 2.56 -3.58
N SER A 90 1.33 1.41 -3.01
CA SER A 90 2.64 1.17 -2.41
C SER A 90 3.70 0.80 -3.45
N GLU A 91 4.96 0.85 -3.06
CA GLU A 91 6.07 0.37 -3.92
C GLU A 91 6.00 -1.14 -4.13
N SER A 92 5.44 -1.91 -3.16
CA SER A 92 5.32 -3.36 -3.24
C SER A 92 4.21 -3.88 -2.33
N GLY A 93 3.42 -4.82 -2.80
CA GLY A 93 2.40 -5.50 -2.00
C GLY A 93 1.18 -4.65 -1.65
N CYS A 94 0.69 -4.78 -0.42
CA CYS A 94 -0.55 -4.17 0.04
C CYS A 94 -0.29 -2.79 0.66
N PRO A 95 -0.92 -1.70 0.15
CA PRO A 95 -0.80 -0.37 0.74
C PRO A 95 -1.29 -0.32 2.19
N GLY A 96 -0.66 0.53 3.00
CA GLY A 96 -0.96 0.67 4.42
C GLY A 96 -0.30 -0.38 5.32
N ILE A 97 0.46 -1.33 4.74
CA ILE A 97 1.18 -2.37 5.48
C ILE A 97 2.68 -2.13 5.33
N ALA A 98 3.32 -1.59 6.38
CA ALA A 98 4.73 -1.21 6.38
C ALA A 98 5.10 -0.23 5.25
N ASP A 99 4.21 0.66 4.92
CA ASP A 99 4.37 1.71 3.92
C ASP A 99 3.74 3.04 4.37
N PRO A 100 4.14 4.18 3.76
CA PRO A 100 3.66 5.51 4.14
C PRO A 100 2.15 5.73 3.91
N GLY A 101 1.51 4.94 3.08
CA GLY A 101 0.06 5.01 2.84
C GLY A 101 -0.78 4.80 4.10
N ALA A 102 -0.20 4.17 5.13
CA ALA A 102 -0.85 4.01 6.44
C ALA A 102 -1.26 5.36 7.07
N GLN A 103 -0.48 6.42 6.89
CA GLN A 103 -0.80 7.76 7.41
C GLN A 103 -2.00 8.37 6.70
N ILE A 104 -2.10 8.18 5.38
CA ILE A 104 -3.27 8.60 4.59
C ILE A 104 -4.53 7.85 5.05
N VAL A 105 -4.42 6.53 5.23
CA VAL A 105 -5.53 5.70 5.72
C VAL A 105 -5.97 6.13 7.13
N ALA A 106 -5.03 6.35 8.04
CA ALA A 106 -5.32 6.80 9.40
C ALA A 106 -6.11 8.11 9.40
N ARG A 107 -5.63 9.10 8.64
CA ARG A 107 -6.32 10.40 8.54
C ARG A 107 -7.69 10.29 7.85
N ALA A 108 -7.79 9.47 6.81
CA ALA A 108 -9.07 9.20 6.15
C ALA A 108 -10.11 8.61 7.11
N GLN A 109 -9.72 7.68 7.99
CA GLN A 109 -10.59 7.12 9.02
C GLN A 109 -11.04 8.18 10.04
N GLU A 110 -10.14 9.06 10.48
CA GLU A 110 -10.49 10.19 11.37
C GLU A 110 -11.52 11.13 10.73
N LEU A 111 -11.45 11.34 9.42
CA LEU A 111 -12.36 12.16 8.64
C LEU A 111 -13.67 11.43 8.26
N GLY A 112 -13.83 10.18 8.63
CA GLY A 112 -14.98 9.35 8.28
C GLY A 112 -15.09 9.01 6.80
N LEU A 113 -13.98 9.07 6.06
CA LEU A 113 -13.91 8.66 4.66
C LEU A 113 -13.96 7.13 4.54
N ARG A 114 -14.58 6.66 3.48
CA ARG A 114 -14.61 5.24 3.18
C ARG A 114 -13.26 4.78 2.62
N VAL A 115 -12.66 3.77 3.27
CA VAL A 115 -11.45 3.10 2.79
C VAL A 115 -11.76 1.66 2.41
N VAL A 116 -11.36 1.23 1.21
CA VAL A 116 -11.66 -0.10 0.67
C VAL A 116 -10.35 -0.77 0.25
N PRO A 117 -9.90 -1.79 0.98
CA PRO A 117 -8.76 -2.59 0.56
C PRO A 117 -9.13 -3.49 -0.62
N TRP A 118 -8.27 -3.54 -1.63
CA TRP A 118 -8.39 -4.49 -2.73
C TRP A 118 -7.47 -5.69 -2.53
N VAL A 119 -7.89 -6.83 -3.06
CA VAL A 119 -7.14 -8.09 -2.97
C VAL A 119 -5.85 -8.00 -3.78
N GLY A 120 -4.74 -8.40 -3.18
CA GLY A 120 -3.43 -8.44 -3.82
C GLY A 120 -2.40 -9.22 -3.02
N PRO A 121 -1.15 -9.30 -3.52
CA PRO A 121 -0.10 -10.09 -2.90
C PRO A 121 0.40 -9.45 -1.61
N SER A 122 0.78 -10.29 -0.64
CA SER A 122 1.44 -9.88 0.61
C SER A 122 2.59 -10.83 0.91
N SER A 123 3.82 -10.32 0.91
CA SER A 123 5.01 -11.11 1.24
C SER A 123 4.94 -11.63 2.68
N ILE A 124 4.32 -10.89 3.60
CA ILE A 124 4.14 -11.28 5.00
C ILE A 124 3.30 -12.55 5.08
N LEU A 125 2.11 -12.55 4.45
CA LEU A 125 1.22 -13.70 4.47
C LEU A 125 1.77 -14.87 3.66
N MET A 126 2.40 -14.62 2.52
CA MET A 126 3.04 -15.69 1.71
C MET A 126 4.17 -16.38 2.48
N THR A 127 4.99 -15.63 3.21
CA THR A 127 6.03 -16.19 4.07
C THR A 127 5.43 -17.04 5.19
N LEU A 128 4.39 -16.53 5.85
CA LEU A 128 3.70 -17.28 6.90
C LEU A 128 3.08 -18.57 6.37
N MET A 129 2.40 -18.52 5.21
CA MET A 129 1.83 -19.71 4.56
C MET A 129 2.89 -20.77 4.25
N ALA A 130 4.08 -20.35 3.83
CA ALA A 130 5.16 -21.27 3.47
C ALA A 130 5.97 -21.77 4.68
N SER A 131 5.81 -21.14 5.86
CA SER A 131 6.64 -21.43 7.04
C SER A 131 6.27 -22.73 7.77
N GLY A 132 5.02 -23.17 7.67
CA GLY A 132 4.47 -24.26 8.48
C GLY A 132 4.25 -23.90 9.97
N LEU A 133 4.40 -22.62 10.35
CA LEU A 133 4.17 -22.13 11.70
C LEU A 133 2.69 -21.81 11.94
N ASP A 134 2.33 -21.50 13.19
CA ASP A 134 0.95 -21.18 13.59
C ASP A 134 0.48 -19.87 12.93
N GLY A 135 -0.35 -19.99 11.91
CA GLY A 135 -0.95 -18.87 11.20
C GLY A 135 -2.09 -18.17 11.96
N GLN A 136 -2.55 -18.71 13.10
CA GLN A 136 -3.60 -18.07 13.91
C GLN A 136 -3.02 -17.10 14.94
N ARG A 137 -1.77 -17.32 15.34
CA ARG A 137 -1.08 -16.53 16.36
C ARG A 137 0.31 -16.13 15.85
N PHE A 138 0.38 -15.06 15.09
CA PHE A 138 1.62 -14.47 14.62
C PHE A 138 1.63 -12.97 14.89
N ARG A 139 2.81 -12.38 14.89
CA ARG A 139 3.01 -10.95 15.06
C ARG A 139 3.98 -10.43 14.00
N PHE A 140 3.54 -9.44 13.24
CA PHE A 140 4.40 -8.65 12.36
C PHE A 140 5.01 -7.50 13.17
N LEU A 141 6.33 -7.41 13.18
CA LEU A 141 7.09 -6.46 14.00
C LEU A 141 7.74 -5.34 13.18
N GLY A 142 7.47 -5.30 11.88
CA GLY A 142 8.15 -4.39 10.97
C GLY A 142 9.53 -4.90 10.56
N TYR A 143 10.36 -3.96 10.10
CA TYR A 143 11.72 -4.26 9.67
C TYR A 143 12.67 -4.38 10.87
N LEU A 144 13.60 -5.33 10.77
CA LEU A 144 14.70 -5.45 11.72
C LEU A 144 15.69 -4.28 11.53
N PRO A 145 16.46 -3.92 12.60
CA PRO A 145 17.49 -2.90 12.50
C PRO A 145 18.49 -3.18 11.37
N VAL A 146 18.92 -2.13 10.68
CA VAL A 146 19.91 -2.23 9.59
C VAL A 146 21.29 -2.56 10.12
N HIS A 147 21.67 -2.01 11.27
CA HIS A 147 22.96 -2.26 11.90
C HIS A 147 23.06 -3.68 12.46
N ALA A 148 24.17 -4.38 12.18
CA ALA A 148 24.32 -5.80 12.48
C ALA A 148 24.19 -6.13 13.97
N ASP A 149 24.79 -5.32 14.83
CA ASP A 149 24.78 -5.53 16.30
C ASP A 149 23.38 -5.33 16.88
N GLU A 150 22.68 -4.28 16.47
CA GLU A 150 21.30 -4.00 16.86
C GLU A 150 20.35 -5.11 16.36
N ARG A 151 20.54 -5.56 15.12
CA ARG A 151 19.76 -6.66 14.54
C ARG A 151 19.99 -7.96 15.31
N ALA A 152 21.24 -8.27 15.70
CA ALA A 152 21.55 -9.46 16.48
C ALA A 152 20.91 -9.40 17.88
N ALA A 153 20.91 -8.23 18.52
CA ALA A 153 20.23 -8.02 19.79
C ALA A 153 18.71 -8.18 19.68
N ALA A 154 18.11 -7.55 18.66
CA ALA A 154 16.67 -7.66 18.39
C ALA A 154 16.24 -9.11 18.13
N LEU A 155 17.02 -9.88 17.36
CA LEU A 155 16.73 -11.29 17.10
C LEU A 155 16.75 -12.15 18.36
N LYS A 156 17.71 -11.93 19.26
CA LYS A 156 17.78 -12.64 20.56
C LYS A 156 16.58 -12.32 21.45
N ASP A 157 16.17 -11.06 21.49
CA ASP A 157 14.99 -10.63 22.24
C ASP A 157 13.71 -11.27 21.69
N LEU A 158 13.54 -11.26 20.37
CA LEU A 158 12.41 -11.89 19.68
C LEU A 158 12.36 -13.40 19.90
N GLU A 159 13.51 -14.09 19.89
CA GLU A 159 13.56 -15.52 20.19
C GLU A 159 13.06 -15.80 21.61
N THR A 160 13.41 -14.95 22.57
CA THR A 160 12.95 -15.09 23.96
C THR A 160 11.43 -14.88 24.08
N GLN A 161 10.86 -13.95 23.29
CA GLN A 161 9.42 -13.65 23.30
C GLN A 161 8.58 -14.68 22.54
N SER A 162 9.19 -15.51 21.70
CA SER A 162 8.49 -16.49 20.86
C SER A 162 8.28 -17.85 21.51
N ARG A 163 8.81 -18.06 22.71
CA ARG A 163 8.70 -19.28 23.53
C ARG A 163 7.54 -19.14 24.57
#